data_38bedac181e3b26a445090ee8d7f5dfa
#
_entry.id   38bedac181e3b26a445090ee8d7f5dfa
#
_cell.length_a   1.000
_cell.length_b   1.000
_cell.length_c   1.000
_cell.angle_alpha   90.00
_cell.angle_beta   90.00
_cell.angle_gamma   90.00
#
_symmetry.space_group_name_H-M   'P 1'
#
loop_
_entity.id
_entity.type
_entity.pdbx_description
1 polymer ?
#
loop_
_entity_poly.entity_id
_entity_poly.type
_entity_poly.pdbx_seq_one_letter_code
_entity_poly.pdbx_strand_id
1 'polypeptide(L)'
;MPKYVIERNLPRAGQLSPAELAAVSDKSCSALRSFGSRVQWMQSYVTGDKIYCIYVAPNEGVIREHARLAGFPVNRIAEVTAVIDPATSETAAPEHERVHDLAKEAGVY
;
A
#
# COMPACT_ATOMS: atom_id res chain seq x y z
N MET A 1 -12.83 5.10 6.70
CA MET A 1 -12.69 4.00 5.73
C MET A 1 -11.37 3.26 5.98
N PRO A 2 -11.34 1.94 5.77
CA PRO A 2 -10.10 1.18 5.94
C PRO A 2 -9.00 1.60 4.96
N LYS A 3 -7.77 1.37 5.38
CA LYS A 3 -6.58 1.56 4.55
C LYS A 3 -6.07 0.19 4.12
N TYR A 4 -5.60 0.09 2.89
CA TYR A 4 -5.12 -1.17 2.31
C TYR A 4 -3.73 -1.01 1.71
N VAL A 5 -2.94 -2.07 1.82
CA VAL A 5 -1.68 -2.22 1.08
C VAL A 5 -1.92 -3.22 -0.04
N ILE A 6 -1.65 -2.80 -1.26
CA ILE A 6 -1.79 -3.65 -2.44
C ILE A 6 -0.40 -3.97 -2.98
N GLU A 7 -0.08 -5.26 -3.08
CA GLU A 7 1.15 -5.72 -3.70
C GLU A 7 0.87 -6.06 -5.15
N ARG A 8 1.68 -5.51 -6.05
CA ARG A 8 1.58 -5.74 -7.49
C ARG A 8 2.93 -6.22 -8.00
N ASN A 9 2.96 -7.39 -8.62
CA ASN A 9 4.17 -7.89 -9.26
C ASN A 9 4.31 -7.21 -10.62
N LEU A 10 5.42 -6.53 -10.80
CA LEU A 10 5.76 -5.86 -12.04
C LEU A 10 7.26 -6.05 -12.26
N PRO A 11 7.67 -7.08 -13.05
CA PRO A 11 9.06 -7.54 -13.10
C PRO A 11 10.13 -6.49 -13.39
N ARG A 12 9.78 -5.37 -14.00
CA ARG A 12 10.74 -4.31 -14.32
C ARG A 12 10.39 -2.98 -13.67
N ALA A 13 9.64 -3.02 -12.58
CA ALA A 13 9.18 -1.81 -11.91
C ALA A 13 10.32 -0.84 -11.61
N GLY A 14 11.45 -1.34 -11.11
CA GLY A 14 12.60 -0.52 -10.76
C GLY A 14 13.33 0.11 -11.95
N GLN A 15 13.01 -0.31 -13.17
CA GLN A 15 13.61 0.22 -14.40
C GLN A 15 12.72 1.23 -15.11
N LEU A 16 11.55 1.52 -14.57
CA LEU A 16 10.64 2.51 -15.16
C LEU A 16 11.27 3.90 -15.09
N SER A 17 11.24 4.61 -16.21
CA SER A 17 11.70 5.99 -16.27
C SER A 17 10.74 6.92 -15.54
N PRO A 18 11.18 8.16 -15.17
CA PRO A 18 10.25 9.14 -14.61
C PRO A 18 9.01 9.40 -15.48
N ALA A 19 9.16 9.41 -16.81
CA ALA A 19 8.04 9.58 -17.73
C ALA A 19 7.07 8.39 -17.66
N GLU A 20 7.60 7.18 -17.59
CA GLU A 20 6.78 5.98 -17.47
C GLU A 20 6.06 5.92 -16.14
N LEU A 21 6.73 6.31 -15.04
CA LEU A 21 6.11 6.40 -13.73
C LEU A 21 4.98 7.44 -13.73
N ALA A 22 5.18 8.58 -14.39
CA ALA A 22 4.15 9.60 -14.52
C ALA A 22 2.94 9.07 -15.31
N ALA A 23 3.18 8.31 -16.38
CA ALA A 23 2.12 7.72 -17.18
C ALA A 23 1.29 6.70 -16.39
N VAL A 24 1.95 5.84 -15.60
CA VAL A 24 1.28 4.88 -14.74
C VAL A 24 0.43 5.61 -13.69
N SER A 25 0.97 6.66 -13.10
CA SER A 25 0.26 7.47 -12.10
C SER A 25 -0.98 8.14 -12.71
N ASP A 26 -0.85 8.69 -13.90
CA ASP A 26 -1.97 9.32 -14.60
C ASP A 26 -3.07 8.31 -14.92
N LYS A 27 -2.70 7.11 -15.32
CA LYS A 27 -3.65 6.03 -15.58
C LYS A 27 -4.42 5.66 -14.31
N SER A 28 -3.74 5.58 -13.18
CA SER A 28 -4.38 5.32 -11.89
C SER A 28 -5.35 6.44 -11.53
N CYS A 29 -4.93 7.69 -11.66
CA CYS A 29 -5.78 8.84 -11.37
C CYS A 29 -7.01 8.89 -12.27
N SER A 30 -6.86 8.56 -13.55
CA SER A 30 -7.99 8.51 -14.49
C SER A 30 -9.02 7.46 -14.06
N ALA A 31 -8.57 6.27 -13.66
CA ALA A 31 -9.46 5.23 -13.17
C ALA A 31 -10.15 5.64 -11.86
N LEU A 32 -9.43 6.35 -10.98
CA LEU A 32 -9.99 6.80 -9.70
C LEU A 32 -11.15 7.77 -9.88
N ARG A 33 -11.16 8.56 -10.94
CA ARG A 33 -12.26 9.51 -11.21
C ARG A 33 -13.61 8.82 -11.31
N SER A 34 -13.65 7.54 -11.70
CA SER A 34 -14.88 6.76 -11.80
C SER A 34 -15.46 6.41 -10.43
N PHE A 35 -14.65 6.47 -9.38
CA PHE A 35 -15.07 6.12 -8.02
C PHE A 35 -15.34 7.34 -7.14
N GLY A 36 -15.08 8.55 -7.63
CA GLY A 36 -15.23 9.79 -6.86
C GLY A 36 -14.37 9.76 -5.61
N SER A 37 -14.96 10.09 -4.45
CA SER A 37 -14.23 10.08 -3.17
C SER A 37 -14.18 8.72 -2.49
N ARG A 38 -14.73 7.68 -3.11
CA ARG A 38 -14.81 6.34 -2.50
C ARG A 38 -13.46 5.65 -2.41
N VAL A 39 -12.53 5.99 -3.28
CA VAL A 39 -11.17 5.42 -3.28
C VAL A 39 -10.17 6.57 -3.30
N GLN A 40 -9.25 6.56 -2.35
CA GLN A 40 -8.18 7.56 -2.28
C GLN A 40 -6.84 6.87 -2.39
N TRP A 41 -6.06 7.25 -3.38
CA TRP A 41 -4.70 6.77 -3.52
C TRP A 41 -3.78 7.68 -2.70
N MET A 42 -3.10 7.11 -1.71
CA MET A 42 -2.22 7.87 -0.83
C MET A 42 -0.82 7.98 -1.41
N GLN A 43 -0.22 6.85 -1.74
CA GLN A 43 1.13 6.79 -2.31
C GLN A 43 1.45 5.37 -2.73
N SER A 44 2.55 5.21 -3.48
CA SER A 44 3.06 3.91 -3.86
C SER A 44 4.57 3.86 -3.71
N TYR A 45 5.07 2.68 -3.38
CA TYR A 45 6.50 2.41 -3.29
C TYR A 45 6.88 1.49 -4.45
N VAL A 46 7.85 1.92 -5.25
CA VAL A 46 8.34 1.16 -6.40
C VAL A 46 9.65 0.49 -6.00
N THR A 47 9.69 -0.84 -6.12
CA THR A 47 10.90 -1.62 -5.87
C THR A 47 11.46 -2.15 -7.19
N GLY A 48 12.44 -3.05 -7.13
CA GLY A 48 13.02 -3.61 -8.35
C GLY A 48 12.02 -4.37 -9.22
N ASP A 49 11.07 -5.07 -8.60
CA ASP A 49 10.15 -5.98 -9.29
C ASP A 49 8.71 -5.89 -8.80
N LYS A 50 8.39 -4.93 -7.95
CA LYS A 50 7.05 -4.78 -7.37
C LYS A 50 6.69 -3.32 -7.19
N ILE A 51 5.39 -3.09 -7.05
CA ILE A 51 4.85 -1.81 -6.58
C ILE A 51 3.92 -2.11 -5.41
N TYR A 52 4.10 -1.39 -4.32
CA TYR A 52 3.23 -1.45 -3.14
C TYR A 52 2.42 -0.16 -3.08
N CYS A 53 1.11 -0.28 -3.21
CA CYS A 53 0.22 0.88 -3.25
C CYS A 53 -0.59 0.98 -1.97
N ILE A 54 -0.73 2.19 -1.45
CA ILE A 54 -1.53 2.47 -0.25
C ILE A 54 -2.78 3.20 -0.68
N TYR A 55 -3.94 2.59 -0.39
CA TYR A 55 -5.25 3.15 -0.71
C TYR A 55 -6.14 3.20 0.52
N VAL A 56 -7.06 4.15 0.53
CA VAL A 56 -8.18 4.21 1.47
C VAL A 56 -9.45 3.95 0.66
N ALA A 57 -10.24 2.98 1.07
CA ALA A 57 -11.43 2.57 0.34
C ALA A 57 -12.44 1.91 1.28
N PRO A 58 -13.74 1.87 0.91
CA PRO A 58 -14.76 1.24 1.75
C PRO A 58 -14.54 -0.26 1.99
N ASN A 59 -14.03 -0.96 0.97
CA ASN A 59 -13.78 -2.39 1.05
C ASN A 59 -12.80 -2.82 -0.04
N GLU A 60 -12.36 -4.06 0.04
CA GLU A 60 -11.39 -4.65 -0.88
C GLU A 60 -11.95 -4.75 -2.31
N GLY A 61 -13.25 -5.03 -2.45
CA GLY A 61 -13.88 -5.17 -3.76
C GLY A 61 -13.77 -3.93 -4.62
N VAL A 62 -13.87 -2.75 -4.01
CA VAL A 62 -13.74 -1.47 -4.74
C VAL A 62 -12.32 -1.29 -5.26
N ILE A 63 -11.33 -1.72 -4.48
CA ILE A 63 -9.93 -1.66 -4.91
C ILE A 63 -9.68 -2.59 -6.08
N ARG A 64 -10.25 -3.81 -6.05
CA ARG A 64 -10.12 -4.76 -7.15
C ARG A 64 -10.77 -4.23 -8.42
N GLU A 65 -11.91 -3.56 -8.30
CA GLU A 65 -12.59 -2.95 -9.44
C GLU A 65 -11.76 -1.81 -10.03
N HIS A 66 -11.16 -0.97 -9.18
CA HIS A 66 -10.25 0.07 -9.63
C HIS A 66 -9.07 -0.51 -10.41
N ALA A 67 -8.46 -1.57 -9.89
CA ALA A 67 -7.34 -2.24 -10.54
C ALA A 67 -7.75 -2.81 -11.90
N ARG A 68 -8.94 -3.39 -11.99
CA ARG A 68 -9.49 -3.93 -13.23
C ARG A 68 -9.65 -2.83 -14.29
N LEU A 69 -10.22 -1.70 -13.91
CA LEU A 69 -10.41 -0.58 -14.82
C LEU A 69 -9.09 0.03 -15.29
N ALA A 70 -8.12 0.12 -14.41
CA ALA A 70 -6.80 0.64 -14.75
C ALA A 70 -5.90 -0.38 -15.46
N GLY A 71 -6.27 -1.66 -15.43
CA GLY A 71 -5.47 -2.73 -16.01
C GLY A 71 -4.23 -3.07 -15.19
N PHE A 72 -4.26 -2.83 -13.88
CA PHE A 72 -3.15 -3.14 -12.99
C PHE A 72 -3.29 -4.52 -12.38
N PRO A 73 -2.18 -5.26 -12.20
CA PRO A 73 -2.24 -6.54 -11.48
C PRO A 73 -2.50 -6.30 -10.00
N VAL A 74 -3.18 -7.26 -9.36
CA VAL A 74 -3.34 -7.30 -7.91
C VAL A 74 -2.93 -8.68 -7.46
N ASN A 75 -1.76 -8.78 -6.85
CA ASN A 75 -1.22 -10.05 -6.38
C ASN A 75 -1.61 -10.30 -4.93
N ARG A 76 -1.72 -9.24 -4.13
CA ARG A 76 -2.13 -9.34 -2.75
C ARG A 76 -2.73 -8.02 -2.28
N ILE A 77 -3.79 -8.10 -1.49
CA ILE A 77 -4.37 -6.97 -0.78
C ILE A 77 -4.39 -7.33 0.70
N ALA A 78 -3.94 -6.41 1.54
CA ALA A 78 -3.99 -6.58 3.00
C ALA A 78 -4.57 -5.31 3.62
N GLU A 79 -5.54 -5.49 4.51
CA GLU A 79 -6.07 -4.36 5.28
C GLU A 79 -5.04 -3.95 6.32
N VAL A 80 -4.80 -2.66 6.44
CA VAL A 80 -3.91 -2.10 7.47
C VAL A 80 -4.69 -2.02 8.77
N THR A 81 -4.20 -2.71 9.79
CA THR A 81 -4.85 -2.72 11.10
C THR A 81 -4.26 -1.69 12.07
N ALA A 82 -3.01 -1.29 11.84
CA ALA A 82 -2.35 -0.28 12.65
C ALA A 82 -1.19 0.33 11.88
N VAL A 83 -0.85 1.56 12.20
CA VAL A 83 0.34 2.23 11.68
C VAL A 83 1.23 2.56 12.87
N ILE A 84 2.47 2.16 12.80
CA ILE A 84 3.45 2.45 13.84
C ILE A 84 4.61 3.23 13.24
N ASP A 85 5.24 4.06 14.07
CA ASP A 85 6.42 4.83 13.74
C ASP A 85 7.27 5.03 15.01
N PRO A 86 8.41 5.72 14.93
CA PRO A 86 9.26 5.91 16.12
C PRO A 86 8.53 6.55 17.29
N ALA A 87 7.57 7.44 17.05
CA ALA A 87 6.82 8.07 18.13
C ALA A 87 5.93 7.09 18.89
N THR A 88 5.54 5.99 18.25
CA THR A 88 4.73 4.95 18.89
C THR A 88 5.44 4.33 20.09
N SER A 89 6.77 4.29 20.09
CA SER A 89 7.55 3.73 21.18
C SER A 89 7.38 4.48 22.51
N GLU A 90 6.89 5.70 22.46
CA GLU A 90 6.73 6.56 23.64
C GLU A 90 5.43 6.32 24.39
N THR A 91 4.50 5.55 23.84
CA THR A 91 3.14 5.48 24.32
C THR A 91 2.74 4.24 25.11
N ALA A 92 3.58 3.20 25.18
CA ALA A 92 3.22 1.91 25.79
C ALA A 92 4.34 1.38 26.68
N ALA A 93 4.87 2.21 27.56
CA ALA A 93 6.03 1.86 28.40
C ALA A 93 5.89 0.55 29.18
N PRO A 94 4.74 0.22 29.84
CA PRO A 94 4.65 -1.02 30.62
C PRO A 94 4.76 -2.31 29.83
N GLU A 95 4.43 -2.26 28.54
CA GLU A 95 4.42 -3.44 27.65
C GLU A 95 5.56 -3.43 26.65
N HIS A 96 6.42 -2.43 26.70
CA HIS A 96 7.45 -2.22 25.70
C HIS A 96 8.40 -3.40 25.55
N GLU A 97 8.86 -3.99 26.64
CA GLU A 97 9.76 -5.13 26.59
C GLU A 97 9.11 -6.35 25.95
N ARG A 98 7.84 -6.62 26.27
CA ARG A 98 7.12 -7.76 25.71
C ARG A 98 6.99 -7.61 24.19
N VAL A 99 6.64 -6.42 23.73
CA VAL A 99 6.52 -6.13 22.30
C VAL A 99 7.87 -6.26 21.61
N HIS A 100 8.94 -5.79 22.23
CA HIS A 100 10.29 -5.93 21.73
C HIS A 100 10.68 -7.40 21.54
N ASP A 101 10.38 -8.26 22.52
CA ASP A 101 10.67 -9.68 22.43
C ASP A 101 9.90 -10.35 21.29
N LEU A 102 8.62 -10.01 21.11
CA LEU A 102 7.80 -10.55 20.02
C LEU A 102 8.36 -10.13 18.65
N ALA A 103 8.77 -8.89 18.51
CA ALA A 103 9.36 -8.40 17.27
C ALA A 103 10.68 -9.10 16.97
N LYS A 104 11.49 -9.36 18.00
CA LYS A 104 12.74 -10.10 17.87
C LYS A 104 12.50 -11.53 17.41
N GLU A 105 11.52 -12.22 17.99
CA GLU A 105 11.14 -13.56 17.56
C GLU A 105 10.69 -13.60 16.12
N ALA A 106 10.03 -12.55 15.64
CA ALA A 106 9.58 -12.43 14.27
C ALA A 106 10.70 -12.05 13.28
N GLY A 107 11.93 -11.82 13.78
CA GLY A 107 13.05 -11.45 12.94
C GLY A 107 13.08 -10.00 12.51
N VAL A 108 12.44 -9.12 13.27
CA VAL A 108 12.40 -7.68 12.97
C VAL A 108 13.65 -6.94 13.44
N TYR A 109 14.37 -7.53 14.40
CA TYR A 109 15.60 -6.95 14.93
C TYR A 109 16.81 -7.80 14.58
#